data_098f78cfae9ceda411ff8532a2780d6c
#
_entry.id   098f78cfae9ceda411ff8532a2780d6c
#
_cell.length_a   1.000
_cell.length_b   1.000
_cell.length_c   1.000
_cell.angle_alpha   90.00
_cell.angle_beta   90.00
_cell.angle_gamma   90.00
#
_symmetry.space_group_name_H-M   'P 1'
#
loop_
_entity.id
_entity.type
_entity.pdbx_description
1 polymer ?
#
loop_
_entity_poly.entity_id
_entity_poly.type
_entity_poly.pdbx_seq_one_letter_code
_entity_poly.pdbx_strand_id
1 'polypeptide(L)'
;EEEARHFLEMAPAVERAMVDSGIVLLKYWLEVSQEQQTVRLQRRIDDPRRIWKLSDLDLQSYGRWYDYSRARDEMFRYTDTGWAPWYVANNDDKKRGRLNVISHLLSQIPYEPLEHRDITLPERRGPHGYRTPRQQLHWIPTPF
;
A
#
# COMPACT_ATOMS: atom_id res chain seq x y z
N GLU A 1 -11.62 5.19 -25.64
CA GLU A 1 -10.46 4.36 -26.03
C GLU A 1 -9.31 5.21 -26.58
N GLU A 2 -9.58 6.14 -27.49
CA GLU A 2 -8.56 7.02 -28.09
C GLU A 2 -7.84 7.90 -27.05
N GLU A 3 -8.60 8.51 -26.14
CA GLU A 3 -8.03 9.32 -25.03
C GLU A 3 -7.12 8.49 -24.11
N ALA A 4 -7.53 7.27 -23.77
CA ALA A 4 -6.74 6.38 -22.92
C ALA A 4 -5.43 5.99 -23.62
N ARG A 5 -5.47 5.67 -24.91
CA ARG A 5 -4.28 5.37 -25.69
C ARG A 5 -3.34 6.57 -25.77
N HIS A 6 -3.87 7.75 -26.09
CA HIS A 6 -3.08 8.98 -26.13
C HIS A 6 -2.40 9.26 -24.77
N PHE A 7 -3.11 9.06 -23.67
CA PHE A 7 -2.53 9.18 -22.33
C PHE A 7 -1.36 8.20 -22.13
N LEU A 8 -1.53 6.93 -22.50
CA LEU A 8 -0.47 5.93 -22.37
C LEU A 8 0.75 6.24 -23.24
N GLU A 9 0.56 6.82 -24.42
CA GLU A 9 1.65 7.26 -25.31
C GLU A 9 2.42 8.45 -24.72
N MET A 10 1.74 9.34 -24.00
CA MET A 10 2.35 10.53 -23.40
C MET A 10 2.99 10.26 -22.02
N ALA A 11 2.49 9.30 -21.28
CA ALA A 11 2.94 9.03 -19.92
C ALA A 11 4.46 8.82 -19.80
N PRO A 12 5.14 8.04 -20.67
CA PRO A 12 6.59 7.85 -20.58
C PRO A 12 7.41 9.15 -20.69
N ALA A 13 6.95 10.11 -21.48
CA ALA A 13 7.65 11.39 -21.61
C ALA A 13 7.57 12.21 -20.31
N VAL A 14 6.42 12.20 -19.65
CA VAL A 14 6.23 12.85 -18.34
C VAL A 14 7.05 12.15 -17.26
N GLU A 15 6.98 10.82 -17.19
CA GLU A 15 7.78 10.01 -16.27
C GLU A 15 9.28 10.26 -16.46
N ARG A 16 9.73 10.37 -17.71
CA ARG A 16 11.14 10.66 -18.02
C ARG A 16 11.55 12.03 -17.49
N ALA A 17 10.73 13.05 -17.67
CA ALA A 17 11.01 14.37 -17.15
C ALA A 17 11.10 14.39 -15.60
N MET A 18 10.26 13.60 -14.92
CA MET A 18 10.33 13.43 -13.47
C MET A 18 11.66 12.79 -13.04
N VAL A 19 12.06 11.71 -13.69
CA VAL A 19 13.33 11.00 -13.39
C VAL A 19 14.53 11.91 -13.68
N ASP A 20 14.54 12.62 -14.81
CA ASP A 20 15.60 13.54 -15.18
C ASP A 20 15.73 14.74 -14.23
N SER A 21 14.64 15.09 -13.53
CA SER A 21 14.65 16.11 -12.47
C SER A 21 15.17 15.60 -11.12
N GLY A 22 15.57 14.33 -11.02
CA GLY A 22 16.11 13.71 -9.81
C GLY A 22 15.07 13.02 -8.92
N ILE A 23 13.83 12.86 -9.39
CA ILE A 23 12.78 12.11 -8.67
C ILE A 23 13.03 10.61 -8.85
N VAL A 24 13.03 9.87 -7.76
CA VAL A 24 13.04 8.40 -7.77
C VAL A 24 11.61 7.91 -8.01
N LEU A 25 11.31 7.49 -9.23
CA LEU A 25 10.00 6.99 -9.63
C LEU A 25 9.98 5.46 -9.59
N LEU A 26 9.20 4.89 -8.68
CA LEU A 26 9.00 3.44 -8.54
C LEU A 26 7.54 3.11 -8.82
N LYS A 27 7.28 2.28 -9.83
CA LYS A 27 5.94 1.88 -10.22
C LYS A 27 5.67 0.44 -9.76
N TYR A 28 4.62 0.25 -8.98
CA TYR A 28 4.24 -1.07 -8.46
C TYR A 28 2.85 -1.47 -8.93
N TRP A 29 2.76 -2.67 -9.47
CA TRP A 29 1.49 -3.36 -9.75
C TRP A 29 1.29 -4.45 -8.71
N LEU A 30 0.17 -4.38 -7.99
CA LEU A 30 -0.19 -5.39 -6.99
C LEU A 30 -1.07 -6.45 -7.64
N GLU A 31 -0.44 -7.51 -8.14
CA GLU A 31 -1.13 -8.62 -8.80
C GLU A 31 -1.90 -9.47 -7.80
N VAL A 32 -3.12 -9.84 -8.17
CA VAL A 32 -3.99 -10.72 -7.40
C VAL A 32 -4.55 -11.77 -8.35
N SER A 33 -4.55 -13.05 -7.97
CA SER A 33 -5.15 -14.11 -8.78
C SER A 33 -6.69 -14.01 -8.81
N GLN A 34 -7.31 -14.60 -9.84
CA GLN A 34 -8.78 -14.71 -9.95
C GLN A 34 -9.38 -15.39 -8.72
N GLU A 35 -8.76 -16.47 -8.29
CA GLU A 35 -9.17 -17.27 -7.14
C GLU A 35 -9.17 -16.39 -5.87
N GLN A 36 -8.10 -15.64 -5.66
CA GLN A 36 -7.98 -14.79 -4.48
C GLN A 36 -8.91 -13.59 -4.54
N GLN A 37 -9.19 -13.04 -5.73
CA GLN A 37 -10.21 -12.01 -5.91
C GLN A 37 -11.58 -12.54 -5.47
N THR A 38 -11.98 -13.71 -5.97
CA THR A 38 -13.23 -14.38 -5.61
C THR A 38 -13.35 -14.57 -4.09
N VAL A 39 -12.31 -15.14 -3.47
CA VAL A 39 -12.29 -15.34 -2.01
C VAL A 39 -12.45 -14.02 -1.25
N ARG A 40 -11.80 -12.96 -1.73
CA ARG A 40 -11.88 -11.63 -1.07
C ARG A 40 -13.25 -10.99 -1.19
N LEU A 41 -13.89 -11.07 -2.35
CA LEU A 41 -15.22 -10.52 -2.56
C LEU A 41 -16.26 -11.31 -1.78
N GLN A 42 -16.18 -12.66 -1.80
CA GLN A 42 -17.08 -13.50 -1.02
C GLN A 42 -16.99 -13.19 0.48
N ARG A 43 -15.77 -13.02 1.03
CA ARG A 43 -15.58 -12.62 2.44
C ARG A 43 -16.17 -11.25 2.78
N ARG A 44 -16.32 -10.34 1.81
CA ARG A 44 -16.99 -9.05 2.03
C ARG A 44 -18.51 -9.21 2.07
N ILE A 45 -19.04 -10.12 1.26
CA ILE A 45 -20.47 -10.45 1.21
C ILE A 45 -20.90 -11.17 2.51
N ASP A 46 -20.12 -12.15 2.94
CA ASP A 46 -20.47 -13.03 4.06
C ASP A 46 -20.28 -12.38 5.45
N ASP A 47 -19.42 -11.36 5.56
CA ASP A 47 -19.15 -10.69 6.85
C ASP A 47 -19.84 -9.32 6.91
N PRO A 48 -20.91 -9.16 7.72
CA PRO A 48 -21.63 -7.88 7.87
C PRO A 48 -20.73 -6.70 8.26
N ARG A 49 -19.59 -6.96 8.91
CA ARG A 49 -18.62 -5.92 9.29
C ARG A 49 -17.75 -5.47 8.12
N ARG A 50 -17.85 -6.13 6.96
CA ARG A 50 -17.03 -5.87 5.76
C ARG A 50 -17.87 -5.48 4.54
N ILE A 51 -19.17 -5.66 4.57
CA ILE A 51 -20.07 -5.40 3.44
C ILE A 51 -19.94 -3.95 2.93
N TRP A 52 -19.68 -3.01 3.83
CA TRP A 52 -19.46 -1.60 3.48
C TRP A 52 -18.23 -1.36 2.58
N LYS A 53 -17.34 -2.35 2.44
CA LYS A 53 -16.18 -2.32 1.53
C LYS A 53 -16.53 -2.85 0.14
N LEU A 54 -17.73 -3.36 -0.05
CA LEU A 54 -18.20 -3.85 -1.34
C LEU A 54 -18.87 -2.70 -2.07
N SER A 55 -18.40 -2.40 -3.28
CA SER A 55 -18.99 -1.39 -4.14
C SER A 55 -19.63 -2.01 -5.37
N ASP A 56 -20.53 -1.27 -6.04
CA ASP A 56 -21.10 -1.69 -7.33
C ASP A 56 -20.02 -1.92 -8.38
N LEU A 57 -18.92 -1.13 -8.32
CA LEU A 57 -17.78 -1.30 -9.20
C LEU A 57 -17.05 -2.64 -8.96
N ASP A 58 -16.95 -3.11 -7.71
CA ASP A 58 -16.38 -4.42 -7.40
C ASP A 58 -17.17 -5.54 -8.08
N LEU A 59 -18.50 -5.45 -8.04
CA LEU A 59 -19.41 -6.44 -8.67
C LEU A 59 -19.31 -6.40 -10.20
N GLN A 60 -19.31 -5.21 -10.79
CA GLN A 60 -19.17 -5.04 -12.23
C GLN A 60 -17.80 -5.52 -12.74
N SER A 61 -16.74 -5.21 -12.01
CA SER A 61 -15.37 -5.57 -12.39
C SER A 61 -15.11 -7.06 -12.29
N TYR A 62 -15.80 -7.78 -11.40
CA TYR A 62 -15.61 -9.20 -11.20
C TYR A 62 -15.82 -10.01 -12.49
N GLY A 63 -16.90 -9.73 -13.22
CA GLY A 63 -17.20 -10.39 -14.48
C GLY A 63 -16.31 -9.94 -15.66
N ARG A 64 -15.50 -8.90 -15.49
CA ARG A 64 -14.69 -8.28 -16.54
C ARG A 64 -13.19 -8.48 -16.32
N TRP A 65 -12.80 -9.55 -15.68
CA TRP A 65 -11.40 -9.87 -15.37
C TRP A 65 -10.47 -9.72 -16.57
N TYR A 66 -10.84 -10.32 -17.70
CA TYR A 66 -9.99 -10.28 -18.90
C TYR A 66 -9.95 -8.92 -19.58
N ASP A 67 -10.98 -8.08 -19.40
CA ASP A 67 -10.96 -6.70 -19.90
C ASP A 67 -9.92 -5.88 -19.12
N TYR A 68 -9.90 -6.02 -17.80
CA TYR A 68 -8.90 -5.38 -16.94
C TYR A 68 -7.50 -5.95 -17.19
N SER A 69 -7.37 -7.25 -17.42
CA SER A 69 -6.08 -7.87 -17.75
C SER A 69 -5.53 -7.31 -19.06
N ARG A 70 -6.35 -7.18 -20.10
CA ARG A 70 -5.93 -6.56 -21.37
C ARG A 70 -5.51 -5.11 -21.19
N ALA A 71 -6.28 -4.33 -20.44
CA ALA A 71 -5.95 -2.93 -20.18
C ALA A 71 -4.63 -2.79 -19.39
N ARG A 72 -4.37 -3.68 -18.40
CA ARG A 72 -3.09 -3.76 -17.69
C ARG A 72 -1.94 -4.07 -18.63
N ASP A 73 -2.09 -5.10 -19.47
CA ASP A 73 -1.04 -5.51 -20.39
C ASP A 73 -0.73 -4.42 -21.43
N GLU A 74 -1.76 -3.69 -21.86
CA GLU A 74 -1.57 -2.52 -22.72
C GLU A 74 -0.85 -1.40 -22.00
N MET A 75 -1.21 -1.10 -20.75
CA MET A 75 -0.50 -0.14 -19.92
C MET A 75 0.98 -0.52 -19.78
N PHE A 76 1.30 -1.77 -19.45
CA PHE A 76 2.70 -2.22 -19.37
C PHE A 76 3.42 -2.04 -20.70
N ARG A 77 2.81 -2.42 -21.81
CA ARG A 77 3.40 -2.31 -23.14
C ARG A 77 3.81 -0.87 -23.48
N TYR A 78 3.04 0.13 -23.06
CA TYR A 78 3.33 1.55 -23.34
C TYR A 78 4.28 2.18 -22.31
N THR A 79 4.17 1.77 -21.06
CA THR A 79 4.76 2.51 -19.95
C THR A 79 5.84 1.74 -19.17
N ASP A 80 6.17 0.49 -19.53
CA ASP A 80 7.30 -0.22 -18.94
C ASP A 80 8.58 0.22 -19.63
N THR A 81 9.37 1.06 -18.98
CA THR A 81 10.55 1.70 -19.54
C THR A 81 11.79 1.39 -18.71
N GLY A 82 12.98 1.40 -19.34
CA GLY A 82 14.24 1.11 -18.65
C GLY A 82 14.61 2.10 -17.54
N TRP A 83 14.05 3.32 -17.57
CA TRP A 83 14.30 4.34 -16.53
C TRP A 83 13.22 4.39 -15.44
N ALA A 84 12.06 3.81 -15.70
CA ALA A 84 10.97 3.68 -14.74
C ALA A 84 10.20 2.37 -15.03
N PRO A 85 10.77 1.21 -14.66
CA PRO A 85 10.13 -0.08 -14.90
C PRO A 85 8.94 -0.30 -13.96
N TRP A 86 8.02 -1.18 -14.38
CA TRP A 86 6.99 -1.71 -13.53
C TRP A 86 7.51 -2.89 -12.72
N TYR A 87 7.30 -2.84 -11.42
CA TYR A 87 7.55 -3.95 -10.50
C TYR A 87 6.25 -4.63 -10.14
N VAL A 88 6.11 -5.92 -10.49
CA VAL A 88 4.90 -6.68 -10.19
C VAL A 88 5.07 -7.43 -8.88
N ALA A 89 4.23 -7.13 -7.91
CA ALA A 89 4.23 -7.77 -6.61
C ALA A 89 3.03 -8.72 -6.47
N ASN A 90 3.28 -9.99 -6.18
CA ASN A 90 2.22 -10.92 -5.81
C ASN A 90 1.56 -10.46 -4.50
N ASN A 91 0.26 -10.22 -4.55
CA ASN A 91 -0.53 -9.72 -3.44
C ASN A 91 -1.66 -10.68 -3.03
N ASP A 92 -1.59 -11.95 -3.38
CA ASP A 92 -2.53 -12.97 -2.91
C ASP A 92 -2.49 -13.09 -1.38
N ASP A 93 -1.30 -13.13 -0.80
CA ASP A 93 -1.09 -12.89 0.63
C ASP A 93 -0.74 -11.41 0.87
N LYS A 94 -1.69 -10.65 1.38
CA LYS A 94 -1.51 -9.21 1.64
C LYS A 94 -0.38 -8.87 2.62
N LYS A 95 -0.10 -9.75 3.58
CA LYS A 95 0.96 -9.50 4.57
C LYS A 95 2.32 -9.66 3.90
N ARG A 96 2.51 -10.75 3.18
CA ARG A 96 3.73 -11.02 2.41
C ARG A 96 3.93 -9.99 1.29
N GLY A 97 2.88 -9.70 0.53
CA GLY A 97 2.93 -8.69 -0.54
C GLY A 97 3.39 -7.33 -0.03
N ARG A 98 2.87 -6.87 1.11
CA ARG A 98 3.32 -5.61 1.74
C ARG A 98 4.79 -5.65 2.14
N LEU A 99 5.23 -6.73 2.80
CA LEU A 99 6.63 -6.87 3.21
C LEU A 99 7.57 -6.89 2.01
N ASN A 100 7.20 -7.59 0.94
CA ASN A 100 7.99 -7.65 -0.29
C ASN A 100 8.10 -6.27 -0.95
N VAL A 101 7.00 -5.52 -1.06
CA VAL A 101 7.01 -4.16 -1.62
C VAL A 101 7.86 -3.22 -0.77
N ILE A 102 7.72 -3.26 0.56
CA ILE A 102 8.52 -2.42 1.48
C ILE A 102 10.01 -2.78 1.35
N SER A 103 10.35 -4.07 1.36
CA SER A 103 11.73 -4.53 1.21
C SER A 103 12.34 -4.07 -0.12
N HIS A 104 11.60 -4.23 -1.22
CA HIS A 104 12.05 -3.77 -2.53
C HIS A 104 12.20 -2.25 -2.57
N LEU A 105 11.23 -1.49 -2.06
CA LEU A 105 11.29 -0.03 -2.01
C LEU A 105 12.53 0.46 -1.24
N LEU A 106 12.78 -0.12 -0.08
CA LEU A 106 13.95 0.23 0.72
C LEU A 106 15.27 -0.12 0.00
N SER A 107 15.30 -1.20 -0.79
CA SER A 107 16.49 -1.55 -1.57
C SER A 107 16.79 -0.59 -2.73
N GLN A 108 15.80 0.21 -3.17
CA GLN A 108 15.96 1.19 -4.25
C GLN A 108 16.42 2.57 -3.75
N ILE A 109 16.40 2.80 -2.45
CA ILE A 109 16.76 4.09 -1.85
C ILE A 109 18.12 3.92 -1.14
N PRO A 110 19.17 4.61 -1.56
CA PRO A 110 20.44 4.58 -0.85
C PRO A 110 20.26 5.25 0.52
N TYR A 111 20.55 4.53 1.59
CA TYR A 111 20.54 5.06 2.94
C TYR A 111 21.67 4.44 3.75
N GLU A 112 22.19 5.20 4.69
CA GLU A 112 23.16 4.72 5.65
C GLU A 112 22.46 4.45 6.99
N PRO A 113 22.82 3.35 7.70
CA PRO A 113 22.33 3.12 9.04
C PRO A 113 22.77 4.27 9.96
N LEU A 114 21.82 4.84 10.68
CA LEU A 114 22.18 5.80 11.73
C LEU A 114 22.88 5.06 12.88
N GLU A 115 23.95 5.67 13.43
CA GLU A 115 24.59 5.18 14.64
C GLU A 115 23.54 5.08 15.76
N HIS A 116 23.44 3.89 16.35
CA HIS A 116 22.57 3.68 17.50
C HIS A 116 23.18 4.39 18.70
N ARG A 117 22.54 5.44 19.18
CA ARG A 117 22.91 6.07 20.43
C ARG A 117 22.34 5.25 21.58
N ASP A 118 23.18 4.80 22.49
CA ASP A 118 22.73 4.19 23.74
C ASP A 118 22.01 5.25 24.59
N ILE A 119 20.68 5.24 24.50
CA ILE A 119 19.84 6.17 25.27
C ILE A 119 19.32 5.41 26.47
N THR A 120 19.75 5.82 27.64
CA THR A 120 19.20 5.34 28.91
C THR A 120 18.12 6.30 29.40
N LEU A 121 17.02 5.76 29.91
CA LEU A 121 15.99 6.57 30.53
C LEU A 121 16.56 7.22 31.78
N PRO A 122 16.34 8.54 31.99
CA PRO A 122 16.74 9.19 33.25
C PRO A 122 15.93 8.61 34.40
N GLU A 123 16.48 8.70 35.58
CA GLU A 123 15.78 8.31 36.81
C GLU A 123 14.47 9.10 36.98
N ARG A 124 13.41 8.41 37.36
CA ARG A 124 12.15 9.08 37.67
C ARG A 124 12.30 9.96 38.91
N ARG A 125 11.93 11.20 38.80
CA ARG A 125 11.86 12.08 39.95
C ARG A 125 10.84 11.56 40.96
N GLY A 126 11.13 11.67 42.24
CA GLY A 126 10.18 11.33 43.30
C GLY A 126 8.93 12.23 43.28
N PRO A 127 7.91 11.89 44.03
CA PRO A 127 6.62 12.58 44.00
C PRO A 127 6.66 14.05 44.49
N HIS A 128 7.74 14.50 45.15
CA HIS A 128 7.91 15.89 45.61
C HIS A 128 6.65 16.52 46.21
N GLY A 129 5.94 15.78 47.05
CA GLY A 129 4.70 16.25 47.67
C GLY A 129 3.42 16.03 46.87
N TYR A 130 3.51 15.47 45.64
CA TYR A 130 2.33 15.08 44.87
C TYR A 130 1.53 14.02 45.64
N ARG A 131 0.22 14.26 45.76
CA ARG A 131 -0.74 13.28 46.28
C ARG A 131 -1.80 13.05 45.24
N THR A 132 -2.13 11.81 44.96
CA THR A 132 -3.24 11.48 44.06
C THR A 132 -4.52 12.15 44.53
N PRO A 133 -5.22 12.89 43.68
CA PRO A 133 -6.50 13.49 44.03
C PRO A 133 -7.49 12.42 44.53
N ARG A 134 -8.28 12.75 45.54
CA ARG A 134 -9.34 11.84 46.04
C ARG A 134 -10.56 11.81 45.09
N GLN A 135 -10.46 12.47 43.95
CA GLN A 135 -11.52 12.52 42.97
C GLN A 135 -11.79 11.14 42.39
N GLN A 136 -13.06 10.75 42.33
CA GLN A 136 -13.48 9.50 41.66
C GLN A 136 -13.29 9.66 40.15
N LEU A 137 -12.44 8.83 39.57
CA LEU A 137 -12.20 8.80 38.13
C LEU A 137 -13.14 7.79 37.46
N HIS A 138 -13.61 8.14 36.28
CA HIS A 138 -14.41 7.22 35.45
C HIS A 138 -13.48 6.41 34.55
N TRP A 139 -13.18 5.19 34.99
CA TRP A 139 -12.34 4.27 34.24
C TRP A 139 -13.16 3.56 33.14
N ILE A 140 -12.54 3.46 31.95
CA ILE A 140 -13.13 2.61 30.90
C ILE A 140 -12.98 1.15 31.33
N PRO A 141 -14.06 0.34 31.19
CA PRO A 141 -13.97 -1.09 31.46
C PRO A 141 -12.87 -1.76 30.63
N THR A 142 -12.13 -2.66 31.24
CA THR A 142 -11.06 -3.44 30.58
C THR A 142 -11.54 -4.88 30.44
N PRO A 143 -12.37 -5.18 29.40
CA PRO A 143 -12.93 -6.52 29.22
C PRO A 143 -11.92 -7.53 28.62
N PHE A 144 -10.68 -7.10 28.34
CA PHE A 144 -9.59 -7.90 27.78
C PHE A 144 -8.34 -7.81 28.66
#